data_4e86510e7d3a1bb1e301373821ab788a
#
_entry.id   4e86510e7d3a1bb1e301373821ab788a
#
_cell.length_a   1.000
_cell.length_b   1.000
_cell.length_c   1.000
_cell.angle_alpha   90.00
_cell.angle_beta   90.00
_cell.angle_gamma   90.00
#
_symmetry.space_group_name_H-M   'P 1'
#
loop_
_entity.id
_entity.type
_entity.pdbx_description
1 polymer ?
#
loop_
_entity_poly.entity_id
_entity_poly.type
_entity_poly.pdbx_seq_one_letter_code
_entity_poly.pdbx_strand_id
1 'polypeptide(L)'
;MPLMSLAYLTTVPLSPPEAVRLAAELGYDAVGLRALPAAPGGDTSPLIEDAALLAQTRRAIAEGVPVFDVEIIRLGADFCVEAIKPFLEVCGALQARAVLVAGDDPDEARLTASFAAFCAAAAPYGLTGDLEFMPWTKVPDAGTALRIVEAAGEPNGRVLVDALHAGRSSTTLADIAAIPAARLSYAQLCDAPAEIPTTTEGLIHTARQARLLPGEGGIDLVGIFSQLPAELPVSVEVPHLERTAQLGVREWARQALAAARVTLVARDAAVAKGASLRRE
;
A
#
# COMPACT_ATOMS: atom_id res chain seq x y z
N MET A 1 -1.17 -0.26 19.31
CA MET A 1 -1.59 0.20 17.96
C MET A 1 -0.37 0.12 17.05
N PRO A 2 -0.48 -0.47 15.86
CA PRO A 2 0.60 -0.47 14.88
C PRO A 2 0.93 0.95 14.40
N LEU A 3 2.07 1.09 13.72
CA LEU A 3 2.42 2.31 13.00
C LEU A 3 1.36 2.62 11.93
N MET A 4 0.89 3.88 11.88
CA MET A 4 -0.13 4.34 10.93
C MET A 4 0.50 5.26 9.89
N SER A 5 0.52 4.87 8.62
CA SER A 5 0.99 5.68 7.49
C SER A 5 -0.20 6.31 6.75
N LEU A 6 -0.04 7.55 6.30
CA LEU A 6 -1.01 8.22 5.42
C LEU A 6 -0.63 7.94 3.97
N ALA A 7 -1.40 7.12 3.26
CA ALA A 7 -1.11 6.72 1.89
C ALA A 7 -1.22 7.88 0.89
N TYR A 8 -0.45 7.81 -0.18
CA TYR A 8 -0.44 8.81 -1.25
C TYR A 8 -1.83 9.11 -1.81
N LEU A 9 -2.59 8.08 -2.20
CA LEU A 9 -3.92 8.28 -2.82
C LEU A 9 -4.93 8.97 -1.90
N THR A 10 -4.75 8.91 -0.58
CA THR A 10 -5.60 9.64 0.38
C THR A 10 -5.30 11.14 0.39
N THR A 11 -4.13 11.55 -0.09
CA THR A 11 -3.65 12.94 -0.01
C THR A 11 -3.69 13.70 -1.33
N VAL A 12 -4.04 13.07 -2.43
CA VAL A 12 -4.16 13.75 -3.73
C VAL A 12 -5.16 14.91 -3.63
N PRO A 13 -4.83 16.15 -4.06
CA PRO A 13 -3.69 16.54 -4.91
C PRO A 13 -2.50 17.22 -4.18
N LEU A 14 -2.22 16.90 -2.93
CA LEU A 14 -1.14 17.57 -2.21
C LEU A 14 0.25 17.26 -2.81
N SER A 15 1.14 18.25 -2.76
CA SER A 15 2.55 18.01 -3.03
C SER A 15 3.21 17.16 -1.92
N PRO A 16 4.32 16.45 -2.21
CA PRO A 16 5.00 15.62 -1.21
C PRO A 16 5.33 16.34 0.12
N PRO A 17 5.90 17.57 0.14
CA PRO A 17 6.15 18.26 1.40
C PRO A 17 4.86 18.65 2.14
N GLU A 18 3.75 18.92 1.42
CA GLU A 18 2.44 19.19 2.06
C GLU A 18 1.86 17.93 2.67
N ALA A 19 1.95 16.78 1.98
CA ALA A 19 1.48 15.50 2.48
C ALA A 19 2.24 15.08 3.77
N VAL A 20 3.58 15.27 3.80
CA VAL A 20 4.40 15.02 5.00
C VAL A 20 3.93 15.87 6.19
N ARG A 21 3.75 17.20 5.97
CA ARG A 21 3.27 18.11 7.04
C ARG A 21 1.88 17.72 7.50
N LEU A 22 0.97 17.42 6.58
CA LEU A 22 -0.40 17.02 6.92
C LEU A 22 -0.41 15.72 7.74
N ALA A 23 0.40 14.72 7.38
CA ALA A 23 0.52 13.49 8.15
C ALA A 23 0.97 13.77 9.59
N ALA A 24 2.01 14.58 9.78
CA ALA A 24 2.49 14.99 11.10
C ALA A 24 1.43 15.72 11.91
N GLU A 25 0.74 16.70 11.31
CA GLU A 25 -0.30 17.48 11.97
C GLU A 25 -1.50 16.65 12.43
N LEU A 26 -1.87 15.62 11.68
CA LEU A 26 -2.99 14.75 11.99
C LEU A 26 -2.64 13.60 12.95
N GLY A 27 -1.35 13.39 13.24
CA GLY A 27 -0.88 12.33 14.15
C GLY A 27 -0.83 10.96 13.47
N TYR A 28 -0.49 10.92 12.18
CA TYR A 28 0.05 9.74 11.52
C TYR A 28 1.53 9.59 11.90
N ASP A 29 2.02 8.35 11.88
CA ASP A 29 3.42 8.04 12.23
C ASP A 29 4.34 8.11 11.01
N ALA A 30 3.78 8.05 9.79
CA ALA A 30 4.50 8.07 8.53
C ALA A 30 3.60 8.51 7.37
N VAL A 31 4.17 8.63 6.16
CA VAL A 31 3.46 8.99 4.93
C VAL A 31 3.94 8.14 3.75
N GLY A 32 3.04 7.78 2.84
CA GLY A 32 3.33 7.23 1.52
C GLY A 32 3.43 8.34 0.48
N LEU A 33 4.32 8.20 -0.49
CA LEU A 33 4.50 9.14 -1.60
C LEU A 33 4.46 8.40 -2.95
N ARG A 34 4.24 9.14 -4.04
CA ARG A 34 4.31 8.57 -5.39
C ARG A 34 5.30 9.35 -6.25
N ALA A 35 6.29 8.64 -6.81
CA ALA A 35 7.29 9.20 -7.69
C ALA A 35 7.20 8.69 -9.14
N LEU A 36 6.42 7.62 -9.38
CA LEU A 36 6.11 7.10 -10.72
C LEU A 36 4.60 6.94 -10.91
N PRO A 37 4.05 7.22 -12.10
CA PRO A 37 2.62 7.11 -12.34
C PRO A 37 2.16 5.64 -12.34
N ALA A 38 0.95 5.39 -11.85
CA ALA A 38 0.34 4.04 -11.85
C ALA A 38 -0.11 3.57 -13.25
N ALA A 39 -0.16 4.48 -14.22
CA ALA A 39 -0.44 4.22 -15.64
C ALA A 39 0.15 5.37 -16.48
N PRO A 40 0.38 5.19 -17.78
CA PRO A 40 0.86 6.27 -18.66
C PRO A 40 -0.03 7.51 -18.54
N GLY A 41 0.59 8.67 -18.27
CA GLY A 41 -0.12 9.95 -18.09
C GLY A 41 -0.90 10.08 -16.76
N GLY A 42 -0.76 9.14 -15.84
CA GLY A 42 -1.36 9.21 -14.52
C GLY A 42 -0.66 10.19 -13.57
N ASP A 43 -1.34 10.49 -12.46
CA ASP A 43 -0.83 11.41 -11.44
C ASP A 43 0.45 10.88 -10.78
N THR A 44 1.41 11.77 -10.62
CA THR A 44 2.68 11.51 -9.91
C THR A 44 3.27 12.83 -9.44
N SER A 45 4.20 12.76 -8.51
CA SER A 45 5.01 13.92 -8.11
C SER A 45 6.38 13.84 -8.78
N PRO A 46 6.88 14.92 -9.42
CA PRO A 46 8.11 14.91 -10.19
C PRO A 46 9.37 14.90 -9.31
N LEU A 47 9.40 14.00 -8.31
CA LEU A 47 10.52 13.88 -7.36
C LEU A 47 11.83 13.43 -8.01
N ILE A 48 11.75 12.79 -9.18
CA ILE A 48 12.91 12.32 -9.93
C ILE A 48 13.52 13.47 -10.73
N GLU A 49 12.69 14.31 -11.35
CA GLU A 49 13.10 15.38 -12.26
C GLU A 49 13.31 16.71 -11.55
N ASP A 50 12.68 16.94 -10.40
CA ASP A 50 12.73 18.20 -9.65
C ASP A 50 13.53 18.07 -8.35
N ALA A 51 14.83 18.36 -8.44
CA ALA A 51 15.73 18.34 -7.28
C ALA A 51 15.33 19.36 -6.20
N ALA A 52 14.64 20.46 -6.56
CA ALA A 52 14.19 21.46 -5.59
C ALA A 52 12.99 20.90 -4.79
N LEU A 53 12.05 20.21 -5.44
CA LEU A 53 10.93 19.52 -4.78
C LEU A 53 11.45 18.41 -3.87
N LEU A 54 12.40 17.59 -4.32
CA LEU A 54 13.03 16.56 -3.50
C LEU A 54 13.70 17.17 -2.25
N ALA A 55 14.45 18.26 -2.40
CA ALA A 55 15.07 18.94 -1.28
C ALA A 55 14.05 19.55 -0.31
N GLN A 56 12.91 20.07 -0.80
CA GLN A 56 11.81 20.57 0.05
C GLN A 56 11.14 19.42 0.80
N THR A 57 10.91 18.29 0.14
CA THR A 57 10.33 17.09 0.75
C THR A 57 11.22 16.56 1.87
N ARG A 58 12.54 16.47 1.63
CA ARG A 58 13.50 16.05 2.67
C ARG A 58 13.52 16.99 3.89
N ARG A 59 13.38 18.29 3.69
CA ARG A 59 13.23 19.24 4.81
C ARG A 59 11.95 18.99 5.60
N ALA A 60 10.82 18.79 4.90
CA ALA A 60 9.55 18.49 5.55
C ALA A 60 9.63 17.19 6.37
N ILE A 61 10.31 16.13 5.85
CA ILE A 61 10.54 14.88 6.57
C ILE A 61 11.36 15.10 7.85
N ALA A 62 12.40 15.93 7.80
CA ALA A 62 13.22 16.23 8.97
C ALA A 62 12.47 16.95 10.09
N GLU A 63 11.41 17.67 9.75
CA GLU A 63 10.55 18.44 10.67
C GLU A 63 9.23 17.72 11.03
N GLY A 64 8.89 16.65 10.31
CA GLY A 64 7.60 15.96 10.40
C GLY A 64 7.71 14.47 10.65
N VAL A 65 7.16 13.69 9.70
CA VAL A 65 7.14 12.22 9.76
C VAL A 65 7.98 11.61 8.65
N PRO A 66 8.52 10.37 8.84
CA PRO A 66 9.25 9.66 7.80
C PRO A 66 8.34 9.22 6.65
N VAL A 67 8.96 8.98 5.48
CA VAL A 67 8.33 8.25 4.38
C VAL A 67 8.35 6.75 4.69
N PHE A 68 7.17 6.11 4.64
CA PHE A 68 7.08 4.67 4.78
C PHE A 68 7.28 3.97 3.43
N ASP A 69 6.41 4.28 2.46
CA ASP A 69 6.42 3.66 1.14
C ASP A 69 6.48 4.70 0.01
N VAL A 70 6.97 4.25 -1.14
CA VAL A 70 6.92 5.02 -2.39
C VAL A 70 6.29 4.16 -3.48
N GLU A 71 5.32 4.73 -4.20
CA GLU A 71 4.59 4.09 -5.30
C GLU A 71 5.12 4.60 -6.64
N ILE A 72 5.03 3.84 -7.70
CA ILE A 72 4.68 2.45 -7.90
C ILE A 72 5.58 1.88 -8.99
N ILE A 73 6.14 0.71 -8.77
CA ILE A 73 6.86 -0.03 -9.81
C ILE A 73 5.89 -1.02 -10.45
N ARG A 74 5.81 -1.01 -11.79
CA ARG A 74 5.02 -1.98 -12.54
C ARG A 74 5.94 -2.92 -13.31
N LEU A 75 5.81 -4.22 -13.03
CA LEU A 75 6.62 -5.27 -13.65
C LEU A 75 5.88 -5.80 -14.88
N GLY A 76 6.09 -5.13 -16.02
CA GLY A 76 5.65 -5.58 -17.34
C GLY A 76 6.69 -6.44 -18.03
N ALA A 77 6.37 -6.91 -19.24
CA ALA A 77 7.26 -7.73 -20.06
C ALA A 77 8.57 -7.01 -20.49
N ASP A 78 8.55 -5.69 -20.47
CA ASP A 78 9.65 -4.78 -20.81
C ASP A 78 10.37 -4.20 -19.59
N PHE A 79 10.10 -4.72 -18.38
CA PHE A 79 10.73 -4.23 -17.16
C PHE A 79 12.25 -4.28 -17.25
N CYS A 80 12.90 -3.17 -16.88
CA CYS A 80 14.35 -3.03 -16.88
C CYS A 80 14.83 -2.29 -15.62
N VAL A 81 15.73 -2.90 -14.86
CA VAL A 81 16.31 -2.34 -13.63
C VAL A 81 17.02 -1.01 -13.89
N GLU A 82 17.73 -0.88 -15.04
CA GLU A 82 18.43 0.36 -15.35
C GLU A 82 17.50 1.57 -15.45
N ALA A 83 16.28 1.36 -15.96
CA ALA A 83 15.29 2.41 -16.12
C ALA A 83 14.74 2.93 -14.78
N ILE A 84 14.79 2.13 -13.71
CA ILE A 84 14.27 2.51 -12.39
C ILE A 84 15.33 2.99 -11.40
N LYS A 85 16.62 3.04 -11.80
CA LYS A 85 17.68 3.54 -10.93
C LYS A 85 17.42 4.94 -10.37
N PRO A 86 16.98 5.94 -11.17
CA PRO A 86 16.64 7.26 -10.63
C PRO A 86 15.54 7.24 -9.58
N PHE A 87 14.55 6.35 -9.73
CA PHE A 87 13.50 6.14 -8.74
C PHE A 87 14.07 5.57 -7.43
N LEU A 88 14.94 4.55 -7.50
CA LEU A 88 15.58 3.96 -6.31
C LEU A 88 16.47 4.98 -5.58
N GLU A 89 17.18 5.83 -6.31
CA GLU A 89 17.98 6.93 -5.75
C GLU A 89 17.10 7.94 -4.99
N VAL A 90 15.94 8.29 -5.53
CA VAL A 90 14.95 9.14 -4.85
C VAL A 90 14.41 8.44 -3.59
N CYS A 91 14.04 7.16 -3.67
CA CYS A 91 13.60 6.40 -2.50
C CYS A 91 14.65 6.37 -1.40
N GLY A 92 15.92 6.14 -1.76
CA GLY A 92 17.06 6.22 -0.84
C GLY A 92 17.26 7.61 -0.24
N ALA A 93 17.16 8.67 -1.04
CA ALA A 93 17.26 10.05 -0.58
C ALA A 93 16.12 10.45 0.38
N LEU A 94 14.93 9.86 0.23
CA LEU A 94 13.77 10.02 1.10
C LEU A 94 13.84 9.11 2.34
N GLN A 95 14.79 8.18 2.40
CA GLN A 95 14.90 7.14 3.43
C GLN A 95 13.61 6.30 3.55
N ALA A 96 12.95 6.04 2.42
CA ALA A 96 11.77 5.17 2.37
C ALA A 96 12.13 3.74 2.81
N ARG A 97 11.12 2.99 3.27
CA ARG A 97 11.29 1.60 3.75
C ARG A 97 10.77 0.57 2.76
N ALA A 98 9.73 0.91 2.02
CA ALA A 98 9.00 0.00 1.15
C ALA A 98 8.75 0.63 -0.22
N VAL A 99 8.64 -0.22 -1.24
CA VAL A 99 8.17 0.17 -2.57
C VAL A 99 6.98 -0.71 -2.94
N LEU A 100 5.86 -0.09 -3.27
CA LEU A 100 4.70 -0.77 -3.82
C LEU A 100 5.00 -1.25 -5.25
N VAL A 101 4.82 -2.56 -5.49
CA VAL A 101 5.11 -3.23 -6.76
C VAL A 101 3.85 -3.90 -7.30
N ALA A 102 3.53 -3.69 -8.57
CA ALA A 102 2.44 -4.36 -9.28
C ALA A 102 2.97 -5.29 -10.37
N GLY A 103 2.36 -6.46 -10.54
CA GLY A 103 2.75 -7.47 -11.52
C GLY A 103 1.82 -7.48 -12.74
N ASP A 104 2.32 -7.08 -13.92
CA ASP A 104 1.55 -6.99 -15.17
C ASP A 104 2.02 -7.93 -16.27
N ASP A 105 3.15 -8.61 -16.08
CA ASP A 105 3.67 -9.54 -17.06
C ASP A 105 2.83 -10.82 -17.10
N PRO A 106 2.28 -11.21 -18.26
CA PRO A 106 1.52 -12.45 -18.39
C PRO A 106 2.37 -13.73 -18.28
N ASP A 107 3.71 -13.64 -18.42
CA ASP A 107 4.65 -14.72 -18.19
C ASP A 107 5.09 -14.70 -16.73
N GLU A 108 4.56 -15.61 -15.92
CA GLU A 108 4.83 -15.65 -14.47
C GLU A 108 6.32 -15.93 -14.16
N ALA A 109 7.02 -16.70 -14.99
CA ALA A 109 8.44 -16.96 -14.78
C ALA A 109 9.27 -15.68 -14.99
N ARG A 110 8.96 -14.90 -16.04
CA ARG A 110 9.60 -13.61 -16.30
C ARG A 110 9.21 -12.58 -15.24
N LEU A 111 7.95 -12.55 -14.82
CA LEU A 111 7.49 -11.68 -13.73
C LEU A 111 8.26 -11.98 -12.44
N THR A 112 8.42 -13.25 -12.09
CA THR A 112 9.20 -13.69 -10.91
C THR A 112 10.66 -13.25 -11.00
N ALA A 113 11.29 -13.43 -12.16
CA ALA A 113 12.67 -12.99 -12.40
C ALA A 113 12.79 -11.45 -12.32
N SER A 114 11.82 -10.71 -12.87
CA SER A 114 11.76 -9.24 -12.78
C SER A 114 11.58 -8.77 -11.35
N PHE A 115 10.74 -9.42 -10.56
CA PHE A 115 10.55 -9.12 -9.14
C PHE A 115 11.84 -9.38 -8.34
N ALA A 116 12.52 -10.50 -8.59
CA ALA A 116 13.82 -10.79 -7.97
C ALA A 116 14.86 -9.72 -8.33
N ALA A 117 14.98 -9.35 -9.61
CA ALA A 117 15.90 -8.32 -10.07
C ALA A 117 15.59 -6.95 -9.45
N PHE A 118 14.30 -6.58 -9.33
CA PHE A 118 13.87 -5.38 -8.61
C PHE A 118 14.30 -5.42 -7.15
N CYS A 119 14.00 -6.49 -6.42
CA CYS A 119 14.36 -6.64 -5.01
C CYS A 119 15.86 -6.54 -4.78
N ALA A 120 16.67 -7.21 -5.61
CA ALA A 120 18.13 -7.13 -5.55
C ALA A 120 18.63 -5.69 -5.77
N ALA A 121 18.05 -4.94 -6.72
CA ALA A 121 18.39 -3.55 -6.98
C ALA A 121 17.94 -2.60 -5.86
N ALA A 122 16.85 -2.91 -5.16
CA ALA A 122 16.29 -2.11 -4.06
C ALA A 122 17.04 -2.35 -2.73
N ALA A 123 17.64 -3.53 -2.53
CA ALA A 123 18.30 -3.92 -1.29
C ALA A 123 19.41 -2.94 -0.83
N PRO A 124 20.31 -2.42 -1.69
CA PRO A 124 21.34 -1.45 -1.28
C PRO A 124 20.77 -0.14 -0.69
N TYR A 125 19.52 0.20 -1.00
CA TYR A 125 18.83 1.37 -0.47
C TYR A 125 18.04 1.07 0.82
N GLY A 126 18.09 -0.18 1.31
CA GLY A 126 17.34 -0.61 2.50
C GLY A 126 15.84 -0.79 2.25
N LEU A 127 15.42 -0.92 0.98
CA LEU A 127 14.02 -1.00 0.59
C LEU A 127 13.52 -2.45 0.52
N THR A 128 12.27 -2.66 0.91
CA THR A 128 11.52 -3.87 0.55
C THR A 128 10.77 -3.66 -0.77
N GLY A 129 10.59 -4.75 -1.53
CA GLY A 129 9.68 -4.80 -2.67
C GLY A 129 8.39 -5.47 -2.22
N ASP A 130 7.30 -4.71 -2.15
CA ASP A 130 6.02 -5.18 -1.62
C ASP A 130 5.06 -5.43 -2.79
N LEU A 131 4.94 -6.71 -3.20
CA LEU A 131 4.13 -7.14 -4.34
C LEU A 131 2.65 -7.11 -3.96
N GLU A 132 1.94 -6.14 -4.51
CA GLU A 132 0.50 -5.97 -4.33
C GLU A 132 -0.27 -6.84 -5.32
N PHE A 133 -1.16 -7.68 -4.81
CA PHE A 133 -2.12 -8.37 -5.66
C PHE A 133 -3.34 -7.49 -5.91
N MET A 134 -3.75 -7.42 -7.19
CA MET A 134 -4.89 -6.64 -7.65
C MET A 134 -5.69 -7.46 -8.66
N PRO A 135 -7.03 -7.59 -8.53
CA PRO A 135 -7.85 -8.49 -9.36
C PRO A 135 -7.73 -8.32 -10.87
N TRP A 136 -7.30 -7.16 -11.34
CA TRP A 136 -7.15 -6.83 -12.76
C TRP A 136 -5.72 -6.95 -13.29
N THR A 137 -4.76 -7.34 -12.45
CA THR A 137 -3.35 -7.55 -12.83
C THR A 137 -3.04 -9.03 -13.10
N LYS A 138 -1.77 -9.35 -13.34
CA LYS A 138 -1.29 -10.74 -13.47
C LYS A 138 -0.93 -11.36 -12.11
N VAL A 139 -1.11 -10.60 -11.05
CA VAL A 139 -1.06 -11.06 -9.66
C VAL A 139 -2.44 -10.81 -9.04
N PRO A 140 -3.45 -11.64 -9.35
CA PRO A 140 -4.84 -11.31 -9.03
C PRO A 140 -5.24 -11.58 -7.57
N ASP A 141 -4.46 -12.38 -6.82
CA ASP A 141 -4.79 -12.84 -5.47
C ASP A 141 -3.55 -13.08 -4.61
N ALA A 142 -3.78 -13.25 -3.30
CA ALA A 142 -2.72 -13.45 -2.30
C ALA A 142 -1.89 -14.71 -2.55
N GLY A 143 -2.50 -15.81 -3.00
CA GLY A 143 -1.81 -17.06 -3.30
C GLY A 143 -0.81 -16.91 -4.45
N THR A 144 -1.19 -16.18 -5.49
CA THR A 144 -0.30 -15.85 -6.62
C THR A 144 0.84 -14.93 -6.17
N ALA A 145 0.54 -13.89 -5.37
CA ALA A 145 1.57 -12.99 -4.86
C ALA A 145 2.60 -13.74 -4.00
N LEU A 146 2.14 -14.56 -3.06
CA LEU A 146 3.02 -15.35 -2.19
C LEU A 146 3.91 -16.30 -3.00
N ARG A 147 3.34 -17.02 -3.98
CA ARG A 147 4.09 -17.94 -4.84
C ARG A 147 5.22 -17.23 -5.59
N ILE A 148 4.96 -16.05 -6.15
CA ILE A 148 5.96 -15.24 -6.86
C ILE A 148 7.05 -14.76 -5.92
N VAL A 149 6.66 -14.21 -4.75
CA VAL A 149 7.62 -13.71 -3.74
C VAL A 149 8.52 -14.82 -3.21
N GLU A 150 7.98 -16.03 -2.98
CA GLU A 150 8.76 -17.17 -2.53
C GLU A 150 9.68 -17.71 -3.63
N ALA A 151 9.19 -17.82 -4.87
CA ALA A 151 9.97 -18.26 -6.01
C ALA A 151 11.10 -17.30 -6.38
N ALA A 152 10.91 -16.00 -6.18
CA ALA A 152 11.94 -14.98 -6.36
C ALA A 152 13.10 -15.13 -5.36
N GLY A 153 12.84 -15.65 -4.16
CA GLY A 153 13.86 -16.01 -3.17
C GLY A 153 14.54 -14.82 -2.47
N GLU A 154 14.19 -13.59 -2.81
CA GLU A 154 14.86 -12.40 -2.29
C GLU A 154 14.45 -12.10 -0.82
N PRO A 155 15.42 -11.79 0.06
CA PRO A 155 15.14 -11.59 1.48
C PRO A 155 14.30 -10.35 1.77
N ASN A 156 14.29 -9.36 0.89
CA ASN A 156 13.49 -8.12 0.98
C ASN A 156 12.22 -8.14 0.13
N GLY A 157 11.89 -9.27 -0.52
CA GLY A 157 10.62 -9.46 -1.22
C GLY A 157 9.47 -9.72 -0.23
N ARG A 158 8.36 -9.01 -0.39
CA ARG A 158 7.18 -9.05 0.48
C ARG A 158 5.89 -9.12 -0.33
N VAL A 159 4.82 -9.53 0.33
CA VAL A 159 3.44 -9.43 -0.18
C VAL A 159 2.79 -8.23 0.47
N LEU A 160 2.13 -7.38 -0.29
CA LEU A 160 1.28 -6.30 0.22
C LEU A 160 -0.18 -6.76 0.20
N VAL A 161 -0.81 -6.73 1.36
CA VAL A 161 -2.24 -7.00 1.53
C VAL A 161 -3.00 -5.68 1.62
N ASP A 162 -3.70 -5.30 0.55
CA ASP A 162 -4.68 -4.22 0.56
C ASP A 162 -6.07 -4.81 0.84
N ALA A 163 -6.81 -4.23 1.79
CA ALA A 163 -8.15 -4.68 2.17
C ALA A 163 -9.13 -4.69 1.00
N LEU A 164 -9.08 -3.67 0.11
CA LEU A 164 -9.94 -3.63 -1.08
C LEU A 164 -9.64 -4.82 -1.99
N HIS A 165 -8.37 -5.03 -2.31
CA HIS A 165 -7.96 -6.07 -3.25
C HIS A 165 -8.22 -7.47 -2.68
N ALA A 166 -8.02 -7.67 -1.38
CA ALA A 166 -8.43 -8.90 -0.70
C ALA A 166 -9.95 -9.13 -0.81
N GLY A 167 -10.75 -8.11 -0.54
CA GLY A 167 -12.22 -8.19 -0.64
C GLY A 167 -12.78 -8.21 -2.07
N ARG A 168 -11.97 -8.03 -3.10
CA ARG A 168 -12.38 -7.98 -4.52
C ARG A 168 -11.77 -9.11 -5.37
N SER A 169 -10.93 -9.95 -4.77
CA SER A 169 -10.28 -11.10 -5.42
C SER A 169 -10.83 -12.43 -4.92
N SER A 170 -10.27 -13.53 -5.40
CA SER A 170 -10.54 -14.87 -4.88
C SER A 170 -9.83 -15.16 -3.55
N THR A 171 -9.08 -14.19 -3.00
CA THR A 171 -8.34 -14.33 -1.75
C THR A 171 -9.27 -14.66 -0.57
N THR A 172 -8.95 -15.73 0.13
CA THR A 172 -9.63 -16.13 1.37
C THR A 172 -8.85 -15.69 2.60
N LEU A 173 -9.49 -15.70 3.77
CA LEU A 173 -8.78 -15.46 5.03
C LEU A 173 -7.67 -16.50 5.29
N ALA A 174 -7.85 -17.73 4.81
CA ALA A 174 -6.81 -18.77 4.90
C ALA A 174 -5.59 -18.46 4.03
N ASP A 175 -5.78 -17.88 2.85
CA ASP A 175 -4.67 -17.45 1.98
C ASP A 175 -3.86 -16.33 2.64
N ILE A 176 -4.53 -15.38 3.28
CA ILE A 176 -3.86 -14.29 4.03
C ILE A 176 -3.09 -14.88 5.23
N ALA A 177 -3.71 -15.78 6.00
CA ALA A 177 -3.08 -16.45 7.14
C ALA A 177 -1.88 -17.31 6.74
N ALA A 178 -1.82 -17.79 5.49
CA ALA A 178 -0.70 -18.57 4.95
C ALA A 178 0.54 -17.71 4.63
N ILE A 179 0.41 -16.38 4.56
CA ILE A 179 1.55 -15.49 4.29
C ILE A 179 2.45 -15.46 5.54
N PRO A 180 3.71 -15.91 5.46
CA PRO A 180 4.63 -15.82 6.60
C PRO A 180 4.83 -14.38 7.06
N ALA A 181 4.86 -14.13 8.36
CA ALA A 181 5.06 -12.78 8.90
C ALA A 181 6.35 -12.11 8.36
N ALA A 182 7.39 -12.89 8.08
CA ALA A 182 8.61 -12.42 7.44
C ALA A 182 8.43 -11.96 5.99
N ARG A 183 7.29 -12.25 5.36
CA ARG A 183 6.92 -11.82 4.01
C ARG A 183 5.90 -10.68 4.01
N LEU A 184 5.77 -9.95 5.10
CA LEU A 184 4.91 -8.78 5.25
C LEU A 184 5.73 -7.59 5.76
N SER A 185 5.59 -6.42 5.14
CA SER A 185 6.16 -5.15 5.62
C SER A 185 5.08 -4.25 6.18
N TYR A 186 3.93 -4.21 5.52
CA TYR A 186 2.75 -3.42 5.88
C TYR A 186 1.50 -3.96 5.17
N ALA A 187 0.35 -3.43 5.55
CA ALA A 187 -0.91 -3.66 4.87
C ALA A 187 -1.62 -2.32 4.59
N GLN A 188 -2.53 -2.30 3.61
CA GLN A 188 -3.34 -1.13 3.33
C GLN A 188 -4.77 -1.32 3.83
N LEU A 189 -5.30 -0.28 4.49
CA LEU A 189 -6.61 -0.29 5.12
C LEU A 189 -7.53 0.76 4.49
N CYS A 190 -8.64 0.28 3.96
CA CYS A 190 -9.81 1.03 3.51
C CYS A 190 -11.04 0.16 3.62
N ASP A 191 -12.17 0.67 3.14
CA ASP A 191 -13.39 -0.12 2.93
C ASP A 191 -13.95 0.15 1.53
N ALA A 192 -15.00 -0.56 1.16
CA ALA A 192 -15.72 -0.38 -0.09
C ALA A 192 -17.15 -0.96 0.02
N PRO A 193 -18.11 -0.56 -0.85
CA PRO A 193 -19.45 -1.14 -0.88
C PRO A 193 -19.41 -2.67 -0.92
N ALA A 194 -20.41 -3.35 -0.32
CA ALA A 194 -20.47 -4.82 -0.34
C ALA A 194 -20.59 -5.39 -1.77
N GLU A 195 -21.22 -4.64 -2.68
CA GLU A 195 -21.34 -5.03 -4.08
C GLU A 195 -19.99 -4.93 -4.79
N ILE A 196 -19.60 -6.02 -5.44
CA ILE A 196 -18.35 -6.09 -6.20
C ILE A 196 -18.61 -5.67 -7.65
N PRO A 197 -17.92 -4.65 -8.19
CA PRO A 197 -18.03 -4.30 -9.60
C PRO A 197 -17.68 -5.49 -10.50
N THR A 198 -18.50 -5.70 -11.55
CA THR A 198 -18.31 -6.82 -12.47
C THR A 198 -17.38 -6.52 -13.65
N THR A 199 -16.95 -5.26 -13.80
CA THR A 199 -16.03 -4.83 -14.85
C THR A 199 -14.70 -4.36 -14.29
N THR A 200 -13.65 -4.48 -15.08
CA THR A 200 -12.31 -3.98 -14.71
C THR A 200 -12.31 -2.48 -14.45
N GLU A 201 -13.06 -1.71 -15.25
CA GLU A 201 -13.21 -0.25 -15.10
C GLU A 201 -13.86 0.09 -13.77
N GLY A 202 -14.90 -0.66 -13.37
CA GLY A 202 -15.59 -0.48 -12.09
C GLY A 202 -14.68 -0.82 -10.90
N LEU A 203 -13.89 -1.89 -10.99
CA LEU A 203 -12.90 -2.24 -9.98
C LEU A 203 -11.84 -1.14 -9.81
N ILE A 204 -11.27 -0.65 -10.94
CA ILE A 204 -10.27 0.42 -10.95
C ILE A 204 -10.86 1.75 -10.44
N HIS A 205 -12.10 2.07 -10.84
CA HIS A 205 -12.78 3.27 -10.35
C HIS A 205 -12.91 3.25 -8.82
N THR A 206 -13.43 2.14 -8.27
CA THR A 206 -13.54 2.00 -6.81
C THR A 206 -12.18 2.13 -6.14
N ALA A 207 -11.15 1.46 -6.67
CA ALA A 207 -9.81 1.45 -6.10
C ALA A 207 -9.14 2.83 -6.04
N ARG A 208 -9.38 3.67 -7.05
CA ARG A 208 -8.66 4.94 -7.22
C ARG A 208 -9.48 6.18 -6.86
N GLN A 209 -10.82 6.08 -6.74
CA GLN A 209 -11.68 7.26 -6.68
C GLN A 209 -12.87 7.14 -5.72
N ALA A 210 -13.20 5.94 -5.22
CA ALA A 210 -14.45 5.72 -4.49
C ALA A 210 -14.34 4.69 -3.36
N ARG A 211 -13.18 4.62 -2.69
CA ARG A 211 -13.05 3.83 -1.46
C ARG A 211 -13.84 4.49 -0.32
N LEU A 212 -14.29 3.70 0.63
CA LEU A 212 -15.00 4.15 1.82
C LEU A 212 -14.07 4.19 3.04
N LEU A 213 -14.45 4.96 4.04
CA LEU A 213 -13.77 4.91 5.33
C LEU A 213 -13.90 3.51 5.95
N PRO A 214 -12.87 3.01 6.63
CA PRO A 214 -12.93 1.71 7.33
C PRO A 214 -14.16 1.60 8.23
N GLY A 215 -14.99 0.58 7.99
CA GLY A 215 -16.25 0.33 8.70
C GLY A 215 -17.50 0.95 8.09
N GLU A 216 -17.40 1.71 6.99
CA GLU A 216 -18.57 2.22 6.25
C GLU A 216 -19.05 1.26 5.14
N GLY A 217 -18.23 0.29 4.75
CA GLY A 217 -18.52 -0.61 3.64
C GLY A 217 -18.88 -2.03 4.07
N GLY A 218 -18.58 -2.98 3.20
CA GLY A 218 -18.92 -4.39 3.39
C GLY A 218 -17.74 -5.35 3.30
N ILE A 219 -16.49 -4.86 3.35
CA ILE A 219 -15.30 -5.70 3.41
C ILE A 219 -15.16 -6.25 4.85
N ASP A 220 -14.86 -7.53 5.00
CA ASP A 220 -14.55 -8.13 6.31
C ASP A 220 -13.17 -7.68 6.82
N LEU A 221 -13.07 -6.41 7.20
CA LEU A 221 -11.82 -5.81 7.68
C LEU A 221 -11.32 -6.49 8.95
N VAL A 222 -12.22 -6.83 9.86
CA VAL A 222 -11.86 -7.51 11.12
C VAL A 222 -11.29 -8.90 10.81
N GLY A 223 -11.92 -9.66 9.93
CA GLY A 223 -11.44 -10.96 9.48
C GLY A 223 -10.06 -10.87 8.83
N ILE A 224 -9.88 -9.99 7.84
CA ILE A 224 -8.62 -9.79 7.12
C ILE A 224 -7.49 -9.40 8.08
N PHE A 225 -7.67 -8.34 8.85
CA PHE A 225 -6.62 -7.83 9.75
C PHE A 225 -6.35 -8.73 10.97
N SER A 226 -7.28 -9.65 11.30
CA SER A 226 -7.03 -10.69 12.32
C SER A 226 -6.08 -11.79 11.84
N GLN A 227 -5.86 -11.94 10.54
CA GLN A 227 -4.87 -12.87 9.98
C GLN A 227 -3.46 -12.28 9.89
N LEU A 228 -3.32 -10.98 10.04
CA LEU A 228 -2.04 -10.25 9.95
C LEU A 228 -1.41 -10.07 11.33
N PRO A 229 -0.07 -9.94 11.43
CA PRO A 229 0.59 -9.60 12.70
C PRO A 229 0.00 -8.34 13.34
N ALA A 230 -0.24 -8.36 14.64
CA ALA A 230 -0.90 -7.26 15.35
C ALA A 230 -0.18 -5.92 15.21
N GLU A 231 1.15 -5.95 15.18
CA GLU A 231 2.02 -4.77 15.07
C GLU A 231 2.43 -4.43 13.62
N LEU A 232 1.87 -5.15 12.63
CA LEU A 232 2.17 -4.86 11.23
C LEU A 232 1.77 -3.42 10.90
N PRO A 233 2.68 -2.57 10.36
CA PRO A 233 2.35 -1.22 9.91
C PRO A 233 1.13 -1.18 8.99
N VAL A 234 0.30 -0.14 9.12
CA VAL A 234 -0.92 0.03 8.34
C VAL A 234 -0.87 1.35 7.59
N SER A 235 -0.96 1.30 6.27
CA SER A 235 -1.13 2.46 5.40
C SER A 235 -2.62 2.69 5.17
N VAL A 236 -3.12 3.88 5.51
CA VAL A 236 -4.53 4.25 5.37
C VAL A 236 -4.75 4.82 3.99
N GLU A 237 -5.32 4.00 3.09
CA GLU A 237 -5.46 4.33 1.68
C GLU A 237 -6.94 4.44 1.27
N VAL A 238 -7.48 5.65 1.35
CA VAL A 238 -8.91 5.92 1.12
C VAL A 238 -9.11 7.02 0.06
N PRO A 239 -8.74 6.81 -1.21
CA PRO A 239 -9.07 7.77 -2.26
C PRO A 239 -10.59 7.87 -2.47
N HIS A 240 -11.13 9.08 -2.37
CA HIS A 240 -12.54 9.35 -2.65
C HIS A 240 -12.73 10.77 -3.20
N LEU A 241 -12.83 10.90 -4.52
CA LEU A 241 -12.82 12.21 -5.19
C LEU A 241 -13.92 13.16 -4.67
N GLU A 242 -15.16 12.69 -4.61
CA GLU A 242 -16.29 13.55 -4.23
C GLU A 242 -16.19 14.00 -2.76
N ARG A 243 -15.93 13.08 -1.82
CA ARG A 243 -15.84 13.42 -0.40
C ARG A 243 -14.61 14.30 -0.12
N THR A 244 -13.48 14.02 -0.78
CA THR A 244 -12.29 14.87 -0.66
C THR A 244 -12.56 16.28 -1.20
N ALA A 245 -13.29 16.41 -2.32
CA ALA A 245 -13.68 17.72 -2.85
C ALA A 245 -14.65 18.48 -1.92
N GLN A 246 -15.56 17.77 -1.25
CA GLN A 246 -16.54 18.37 -0.34
C GLN A 246 -15.94 18.76 1.01
N LEU A 247 -15.10 17.92 1.60
CA LEU A 247 -14.58 18.07 2.95
C LEU A 247 -13.21 18.76 3.01
N GLY A 248 -12.47 18.70 1.92
CA GLY A 248 -11.05 19.01 1.86
C GLY A 248 -10.17 17.84 2.33
N VAL A 249 -8.96 17.76 1.77
CA VAL A 249 -8.00 16.65 2.02
C VAL A 249 -7.70 16.49 3.52
N ARG A 250 -7.52 17.59 4.25
CA ARG A 250 -7.21 17.57 5.69
C ARG A 250 -8.29 16.84 6.49
N GLU A 251 -9.55 17.22 6.32
CA GLU A 251 -10.66 16.63 7.08
C GLU A 251 -10.89 15.19 6.65
N TRP A 252 -10.74 14.89 5.35
CA TRP A 252 -10.84 13.53 4.84
C TRP A 252 -9.77 12.60 5.46
N ALA A 253 -8.50 13.00 5.42
CA ALA A 253 -7.41 12.24 6.03
C ALA A 253 -7.58 12.10 7.57
N ARG A 254 -8.12 13.12 8.26
CA ARG A 254 -8.43 13.03 9.69
C ARG A 254 -9.49 11.97 9.97
N GLN A 255 -10.58 11.95 9.19
CA GLN A 255 -11.64 10.93 9.32
C GLN A 255 -11.12 9.53 9.00
N ALA A 256 -10.28 9.39 7.97
CA ALA A 256 -9.67 8.12 7.59
C ALA A 256 -8.83 7.52 8.73
N LEU A 257 -8.00 8.34 9.40
CA LEU A 257 -7.22 7.89 10.56
C LEU A 257 -8.12 7.47 11.73
N ALA A 258 -9.17 8.24 12.03
CA ALA A 258 -10.08 7.94 13.12
C ALA A 258 -10.81 6.59 12.85
N ALA A 259 -11.34 6.40 11.65
CA ALA A 259 -12.01 5.17 11.25
C ALA A 259 -11.06 3.94 11.26
N ALA A 260 -9.83 4.11 10.78
CA ALA A 260 -8.83 3.06 10.80
C ALA A 260 -8.49 2.62 12.24
N ARG A 261 -8.32 3.56 13.16
CA ARG A 261 -8.08 3.26 14.58
C ARG A 261 -9.24 2.47 15.21
N VAL A 262 -10.49 2.83 14.93
CA VAL A 262 -11.68 2.11 15.42
C VAL A 262 -11.69 0.67 14.89
N THR A 263 -11.40 0.47 13.61
CA THR A 263 -11.36 -0.86 12.98
C THR A 263 -10.27 -1.75 13.62
N LEU A 264 -9.08 -1.20 13.88
CA LEU A 264 -8.00 -1.96 14.50
C LEU A 264 -8.28 -2.31 15.97
N VAL A 265 -8.97 -1.44 16.71
CA VAL A 265 -9.45 -1.76 18.06
C VAL A 265 -10.48 -2.92 18.01
N ALA A 266 -11.39 -2.91 17.06
CA ALA A 266 -12.36 -3.99 16.86
C ALA A 266 -11.67 -5.32 16.51
N ARG A 267 -10.62 -5.29 15.64
CA ARG A 267 -9.77 -6.44 15.35
C ARG A 267 -9.12 -7.01 16.62
N ASP A 268 -8.51 -6.18 17.44
CA ASP A 268 -7.83 -6.62 18.66
C ASP A 268 -8.81 -7.28 19.65
N ALA A 269 -10.01 -6.71 19.79
CA ALA A 269 -11.08 -7.29 20.62
C ALA A 269 -11.55 -8.65 20.08
N ALA A 270 -11.68 -8.81 18.76
CA ALA A 270 -12.08 -10.06 18.14
C ALA A 270 -11.02 -11.17 18.34
N VAL A 271 -9.74 -10.84 18.16
CA VAL A 271 -8.62 -11.78 18.37
C VAL A 271 -8.56 -12.22 19.83
N ALA A 272 -8.69 -11.30 20.80
CA ALA A 272 -8.69 -11.60 22.22
C ALA A 272 -9.85 -12.54 22.61
N LYS A 273 -11.05 -12.31 22.08
CA LYS A 273 -12.23 -13.16 22.29
C LYS A 273 -12.03 -14.57 21.73
N GLY A 274 -11.51 -14.67 20.50
CA GLY A 274 -11.22 -15.96 19.87
C GLY A 274 -10.14 -16.77 20.59
N ALA A 275 -9.16 -16.09 21.20
CA ALA A 275 -8.12 -16.75 22.01
C ALA A 275 -8.67 -17.28 23.36
N SER A 276 -9.65 -16.61 23.96
CA SER A 276 -10.33 -17.08 25.19
C SER A 276 -11.12 -18.36 24.96
N LEU A 277 -11.92 -18.38 23.88
CA LEU A 277 -12.75 -19.54 23.52
C LEU A 277 -11.97 -20.82 23.18
N ARG A 278 -10.68 -20.70 22.84
CA ARG A 278 -9.81 -21.86 22.54
C ARG A 278 -9.10 -22.42 23.79
N ARG A 279 -9.24 -21.80 24.94
CA ARG A 279 -8.62 -22.22 26.20
C ARG A 279 -9.61 -22.92 27.15
N GLU A 280 -10.91 -22.87 26.85
CA GLU A 280 -11.98 -23.59 27.47
C GLU A 280 -12.30 -24.91 26.74
#